data_74e4026da34e95a1cb322bacf618aca9
#
_entry.id   74e4026da34e95a1cb322bacf618aca9
#
_cell.length_a   1.000
_cell.length_b   1.000
_cell.length_c   1.000
_cell.angle_alpha   90.00
_cell.angle_beta   90.00
_cell.angle_gamma   90.00
#
_symmetry.space_group_name_H-M   'P 1'
#
loop_
_entity.id
_entity.type
_entity.pdbx_description
1 polymer ?
#
loop_
_entity_poly.entity_id
_entity_poly.type
_entity_poly.pdbx_seq_one_letter_code
_entity_poly.pdbx_strand_id
1 'polypeptide(L)'
;MDTIANECKVIENVGNNQTNSEINASVVGENVLKAAFPQIIGFSIEAYTISSSEVKLVLRSTASHAFCNRCGQITFHTRGWQKRTVTMRPLVNKRFVLVLYMRRFFCKAEKHIFAEQQPSWLNKYARFSISCIELMNRLHLRMSSVSTSSILRKMGIACCPNTCINH
;
A
#
# COMPACT_ATOMS: atom_id res chain seq x y z
N MET A 1 25.94 28.83 1.15
CA MET A 1 24.51 28.57 1.47
C MET A 1 23.89 27.99 0.22
N ASP A 2 24.07 26.68 0.04
CA ASP A 2 23.64 25.99 -1.19
C ASP A 2 22.30 25.32 -0.95
N THR A 3 21.29 25.88 -1.60
CA THR A 3 19.92 25.35 -1.61
C THR A 3 19.92 24.10 -2.48
N ILE A 4 19.97 22.92 -1.88
CA ILE A 4 19.77 21.65 -2.60
C ILE A 4 18.29 21.58 -2.95
N ALA A 5 17.97 21.88 -4.20
CA ALA A 5 16.65 21.66 -4.76
C ALA A 5 16.35 20.15 -4.77
N ASN A 6 15.37 19.72 -3.96
CA ASN A 6 14.83 18.37 -3.96
C ASN A 6 14.04 18.15 -5.26
N GLU A 7 14.68 17.58 -6.26
CA GLU A 7 13.98 17.11 -7.46
C GLU A 7 13.15 15.88 -7.12
N CYS A 8 11.85 16.10 -7.04
CA CYS A 8 10.86 15.03 -6.96
C CYS A 8 10.69 14.45 -8.38
N LYS A 9 11.29 13.29 -8.67
CA LYS A 9 11.05 12.59 -9.94
C LYS A 9 9.68 11.93 -9.87
N VAL A 10 8.69 12.56 -10.46
CA VAL A 10 7.40 11.95 -10.79
C VAL A 10 7.58 11.33 -12.18
N ILE A 11 7.58 10.01 -12.26
CA ILE A 11 7.49 9.33 -13.54
C ILE A 11 6.00 9.12 -13.82
N GLU A 12 5.42 10.04 -14.60
CA GLU A 12 4.13 9.82 -15.22
C GLU A 12 4.34 8.89 -16.42
N ASN A 13 3.68 7.74 -16.43
CA ASN A 13 3.61 6.89 -17.62
C ASN A 13 2.78 7.60 -18.70
N VAL A 14 3.45 8.41 -19.53
CA VAL A 14 2.91 8.91 -20.78
C VAL A 14 3.08 7.81 -21.83
N GLY A 15 2.00 7.52 -22.51
CA GLY A 15 1.88 6.39 -23.42
C GLY A 15 2.90 6.35 -24.56
N ASN A 16 3.26 5.10 -24.89
CA ASN A 16 3.75 4.60 -26.16
C ASN A 16 4.83 5.40 -26.90
N ASN A 17 6.11 5.13 -26.54
CA ASN A 17 7.25 4.90 -27.44
C ASN A 17 8.55 4.77 -26.62
N GLN A 18 8.63 3.73 -25.78
CA GLN A 18 9.88 3.39 -25.06
C GLN A 18 10.68 2.39 -25.90
N THR A 19 11.98 2.66 -26.03
CA THR A 19 12.93 1.73 -26.66
C THR A 19 13.05 0.44 -25.83
N ASN A 20 13.33 -0.70 -26.48
CA ASN A 20 13.40 -2.02 -25.83
C ASN A 20 14.33 -2.09 -24.60
N SER A 21 15.31 -1.21 -24.48
CA SER A 21 16.23 -1.12 -23.33
C SER A 21 15.57 -0.52 -22.08
N GLU A 22 14.69 0.48 -22.23
CA GLU A 22 13.96 1.10 -21.12
C GLU A 22 12.85 0.18 -20.58
N ILE A 23 12.20 -0.58 -21.46
CA ILE A 23 11.20 -1.56 -21.08
C ILE A 23 11.82 -2.66 -20.21
N ASN A 24 13.00 -3.17 -20.57
CA ASN A 24 13.70 -4.19 -19.80
C ASN A 24 14.12 -3.70 -18.41
N ALA A 25 14.62 -2.48 -18.27
CA ALA A 25 15.00 -1.90 -16.98
C ALA A 25 13.80 -1.69 -16.06
N SER A 26 12.66 -1.27 -16.60
CA SER A 26 11.39 -1.12 -15.87
C SER A 26 10.86 -2.47 -15.34
N VAL A 27 10.87 -3.51 -16.17
CA VAL A 27 10.40 -4.86 -15.81
C VAL A 27 11.32 -5.50 -14.76
N VAL A 28 12.64 -5.35 -14.90
CA VAL A 28 13.61 -5.84 -13.90
C VAL A 28 13.40 -5.12 -12.56
N GLY A 29 13.22 -3.81 -12.56
CA GLY A 29 12.94 -3.02 -11.36
C GLY A 29 11.66 -3.46 -10.64
N GLU A 30 10.59 -3.73 -11.38
CA GLU A 30 9.33 -4.21 -10.82
C GLU A 30 9.46 -5.62 -10.22
N ASN A 31 10.17 -6.52 -10.85
CA ASN A 31 10.43 -7.87 -10.35
C ASN A 31 11.26 -7.85 -9.07
N VAL A 32 12.29 -7.01 -8.99
CA VAL A 32 13.10 -6.82 -7.78
C VAL A 32 12.24 -6.26 -6.65
N LEU A 33 11.38 -5.27 -6.92
CA LEU A 33 10.47 -4.72 -5.92
C LEU A 33 9.45 -5.77 -5.43
N LYS A 34 8.89 -6.59 -6.32
CA LYS A 34 8.00 -7.70 -5.94
C LYS A 34 8.69 -8.78 -5.11
N ALA A 35 9.95 -9.08 -5.41
CA ALA A 35 10.75 -10.01 -4.61
C ALA A 35 11.08 -9.45 -3.22
N ALA A 36 11.43 -8.15 -3.13
CA ALA A 36 11.72 -7.49 -1.86
C ALA A 36 10.46 -7.23 -1.01
N PHE A 37 9.31 -7.06 -1.65
CA PHE A 37 8.03 -6.74 -1.01
C PHE A 37 6.93 -7.71 -1.49
N PRO A 38 6.86 -8.94 -0.96
CA PRO A 38 5.83 -9.91 -1.34
C PRO A 38 4.40 -9.37 -1.17
N GLN A 39 4.21 -8.34 -0.34
CA GLN A 39 2.93 -7.67 -0.10
C GLN A 39 2.33 -7.03 -1.36
N ILE A 40 3.15 -6.72 -2.38
CA ILE A 40 2.66 -6.11 -3.63
C ILE A 40 2.31 -7.14 -4.73
N ILE A 41 2.45 -8.45 -4.44
CA ILE A 41 1.99 -9.49 -5.37
C ILE A 41 0.48 -9.34 -5.60
N GLY A 42 0.04 -9.42 -6.85
CA GLY A 42 -1.35 -9.16 -7.25
C GLY A 42 -1.67 -7.70 -7.53
N PHE A 43 -0.65 -6.82 -7.49
CA PHE A 43 -0.76 -5.42 -7.86
C PHE A 43 0.26 -5.05 -8.95
N SER A 44 -0.12 -4.09 -9.80
CA SER A 44 0.80 -3.35 -10.67
C SER A 44 1.21 -2.05 -9.98
N ILE A 45 2.47 -1.64 -10.17
CA ILE A 45 2.97 -0.35 -9.66
C ILE A 45 2.62 0.71 -10.70
N GLU A 46 1.78 1.70 -10.33
CA GLU A 46 1.42 2.81 -11.23
C GLU A 46 2.36 4.01 -11.08
N ALA A 47 2.74 4.30 -9.85
CA ALA A 47 3.64 5.40 -9.54
C ALA A 47 4.37 5.15 -8.22
N TYR A 48 5.49 5.82 -8.05
CA TYR A 48 6.18 5.87 -6.77
C TYR A 48 6.76 7.26 -6.51
N THR A 49 6.91 7.60 -5.25
CA THR A 49 7.57 8.82 -4.81
C THR A 49 8.53 8.48 -3.68
N ILE A 50 9.76 8.93 -3.79
CA ILE A 50 10.78 8.76 -2.76
C ILE A 50 11.28 10.14 -2.35
N SER A 51 11.09 10.48 -1.08
CA SER A 51 11.62 11.71 -0.48
C SER A 51 12.60 11.38 0.64
N SER A 52 13.14 12.39 1.29
CA SER A 52 14.00 12.23 2.47
C SER A 52 13.28 11.55 3.65
N SER A 53 11.96 11.77 3.79
CA SER A 53 11.15 11.31 4.92
C SER A 53 10.10 10.24 4.59
N GLU A 54 9.74 10.07 3.31
CA GLU A 54 8.65 9.18 2.90
C GLU A 54 8.99 8.40 1.63
N VAL A 55 8.58 7.13 1.62
CA VAL A 55 8.46 6.29 0.41
C VAL A 55 6.98 6.00 0.23
N LYS A 56 6.45 6.34 -0.94
CA LYS A 56 5.05 6.13 -1.30
C LYS A 56 4.98 5.34 -2.60
N LEU A 57 4.22 4.24 -2.59
CA LEU A 57 3.91 3.46 -3.79
C LEU A 57 2.42 3.56 -4.08
N VAL A 58 2.09 3.75 -5.35
CA VAL A 58 0.72 3.70 -5.87
C VAL A 58 0.55 2.39 -6.60
N LEU A 59 -0.35 1.56 -6.11
CA LEU A 59 -0.56 0.19 -6.55
C LEU A 59 -1.99 0.02 -7.05
N ARG A 60 -2.16 -0.65 -8.18
CA ARG A 60 -3.45 -1.02 -8.73
C ARG A 60 -3.61 -2.53 -8.77
N SER A 61 -4.73 -3.04 -8.29
CA SER A 61 -5.05 -4.46 -8.34
C SER A 61 -5.09 -4.98 -9.79
N THR A 62 -4.49 -6.16 -10.00
CA THR A 62 -4.54 -6.87 -11.27
C THR A 62 -5.68 -7.89 -11.34
N ALA A 63 -6.52 -8.00 -10.29
CA ALA A 63 -7.61 -8.96 -10.24
C ALA A 63 -8.58 -8.79 -11.39
N SER A 64 -8.82 -9.86 -12.17
CA SER A 64 -9.80 -9.89 -13.29
C SER A 64 -11.18 -10.31 -12.82
N HIS A 65 -11.28 -10.97 -11.68
CA HIS A 65 -12.52 -11.52 -11.10
C HIS A 65 -12.47 -11.49 -9.58
N ALA A 66 -13.62 -11.68 -8.94
CA ALA A 66 -13.72 -11.86 -7.50
C ALA A 66 -14.89 -12.78 -7.13
N PHE A 67 -14.79 -13.40 -5.95
CA PHE A 67 -15.89 -14.17 -5.37
C PHE A 67 -16.80 -13.25 -4.57
N CYS A 68 -18.10 -13.34 -4.82
CA CYS A 68 -19.10 -12.58 -4.08
C CYS A 68 -19.06 -12.99 -2.60
N ASN A 69 -18.98 -11.99 -1.72
CA ASN A 69 -18.93 -12.22 -0.27
C ASN A 69 -20.27 -12.67 0.35
N ARG A 70 -21.37 -12.74 -0.43
CA ARG A 70 -22.67 -13.22 0.04
C ARG A 70 -23.01 -14.59 -0.51
N CYS A 71 -22.95 -14.78 -1.83
CA CYS A 71 -23.35 -16.04 -2.47
C CYS A 71 -22.17 -16.92 -2.90
N GLY A 72 -20.92 -16.44 -2.78
CA GLY A 72 -19.72 -17.19 -3.19
C GLY A 72 -19.51 -17.30 -4.69
N GLN A 73 -20.43 -16.84 -5.54
CA GLN A 73 -20.30 -16.92 -6.99
C GLN A 73 -19.18 -16.02 -7.52
N ILE A 74 -18.47 -16.50 -8.52
CA ILE A 74 -17.45 -15.73 -9.22
C ILE A 74 -18.09 -14.66 -10.11
N THR A 75 -17.53 -13.48 -10.14
CA THR A 75 -17.98 -12.39 -11.02
C THR A 75 -16.81 -11.69 -11.69
N PHE A 76 -16.99 -11.34 -12.97
CA PHE A 76 -16.05 -10.56 -13.78
C PHE A 76 -16.55 -9.13 -14.01
N HIS A 77 -17.74 -8.78 -13.49
CA HIS A 77 -18.36 -7.48 -13.73
C HIS A 77 -17.76 -6.43 -12.81
N THR A 78 -16.84 -5.64 -13.35
CA THR A 78 -16.18 -4.56 -12.63
C THR A 78 -17.07 -3.31 -12.52
N ARG A 79 -16.97 -2.59 -11.38
CA ARG A 79 -17.72 -1.35 -11.09
C ARG A 79 -16.85 -0.30 -10.42
N GLY A 80 -15.70 0.00 -11.06
CA GLY A 80 -14.79 1.04 -10.62
C GLY A 80 -13.79 0.59 -9.57
N TRP A 81 -13.23 1.54 -8.83
CA TRP A 81 -12.10 1.37 -7.94
C TRP A 81 -12.40 1.90 -6.55
N GLN A 82 -11.80 1.28 -5.55
CA GLN A 82 -11.77 1.75 -4.18
C GLN A 82 -10.33 2.12 -3.82
N LYS A 83 -10.11 3.39 -3.51
CA LYS A 83 -8.80 3.87 -3.04
C LYS A 83 -8.67 3.63 -1.54
N ARG A 84 -7.52 3.10 -1.12
CA ARG A 84 -7.14 2.95 0.29
C ARG A 84 -5.70 3.40 0.48
N THR A 85 -5.44 4.08 1.58
CA THR A 85 -4.07 4.45 1.99
C THR A 85 -3.71 3.65 3.23
N VAL A 86 -2.59 2.94 3.15
CA VAL A 86 -2.11 2.05 4.21
C VAL A 86 -0.69 2.42 4.59
N THR A 87 -0.45 2.64 5.87
CA THR A 87 0.90 2.82 6.40
C THR A 87 1.51 1.46 6.68
N MET A 88 2.65 1.22 6.08
CA MET A 88 3.45 0.02 6.23
C MET A 88 4.48 0.21 7.36
N ARG A 89 5.14 -0.88 7.75
CA ARG A 89 6.31 -0.78 8.62
C ARG A 89 7.35 0.16 7.98
N PRO A 90 7.97 1.08 8.75
CA PRO A 90 8.95 2.03 8.21
C PRO A 90 10.08 1.34 7.47
N LEU A 91 10.54 1.96 6.42
CA LEU A 91 11.65 1.48 5.60
C LEU A 91 12.84 2.43 5.79
N VAL A 92 13.93 1.94 6.38
CA VAL A 92 15.17 2.72 6.58
C VAL A 92 14.88 4.11 7.19
N ASN A 93 14.13 4.14 8.30
CA ASN A 93 13.69 5.36 9.00
C ASN A 93 12.82 6.33 8.18
N LYS A 94 12.29 5.89 7.04
CA LYS A 94 11.33 6.66 6.25
C LYS A 94 9.93 6.09 6.46
N ARG A 95 8.94 6.96 6.48
CA ARG A 95 7.54 6.55 6.41
C ARG A 95 7.30 5.78 5.11
N PHE A 96 6.70 4.60 5.21
CA PHE A 96 6.34 3.81 4.04
C PHE A 96 4.82 3.73 3.89
N VAL A 97 4.31 4.22 2.76
CA VAL A 97 2.87 4.33 2.49
C VAL A 97 2.54 3.64 1.18
N LEU A 98 1.52 2.80 1.22
CA LEU A 98 0.90 2.22 0.03
C LEU A 98 -0.43 2.91 -0.24
N VAL A 99 -0.64 3.36 -1.47
CA VAL A 99 -1.93 3.80 -1.99
C VAL A 99 -2.45 2.70 -2.89
N LEU A 100 -3.46 1.98 -2.42
CA LEU A 100 -4.03 0.83 -3.09
C LEU A 100 -5.29 1.23 -3.85
N TYR A 101 -5.34 0.94 -5.15
CA TYR A 101 -6.55 0.98 -5.94
C TYR A 101 -7.06 -0.46 -6.08
N MET A 102 -8.04 -0.81 -5.26
CA MET A 102 -8.69 -2.12 -5.24
C MET A 102 -9.91 -2.10 -6.15
N ARG A 103 -10.13 -3.20 -6.89
CA ARG A 103 -11.23 -3.30 -7.84
C ARG A 103 -12.56 -3.56 -7.13
N ARG A 104 -13.61 -2.90 -7.59
CA ARG A 104 -14.99 -3.18 -7.16
C ARG A 104 -15.70 -4.01 -8.20
N PHE A 105 -16.48 -4.99 -7.75
CA PHE A 105 -17.21 -5.92 -8.57
C PHE A 105 -18.71 -5.84 -8.30
N PHE A 106 -19.51 -6.24 -9.27
CA PHE A 106 -20.95 -6.33 -9.18
C PHE A 106 -21.39 -7.79 -9.24
N CYS A 107 -22.12 -8.26 -8.23
CA CYS A 107 -22.75 -9.57 -8.24
C CYS A 107 -24.16 -9.45 -8.85
N LYS A 108 -24.40 -10.16 -9.95
CA LYS A 108 -25.73 -10.16 -10.61
C LYS A 108 -26.77 -10.89 -9.78
N ALA A 109 -26.42 -12.01 -9.14
CA ALA A 109 -27.33 -12.81 -8.33
C ALA A 109 -27.85 -12.03 -7.12
N GLU A 110 -26.94 -11.39 -6.41
CA GLU A 110 -27.24 -10.62 -5.18
C GLU A 110 -27.51 -9.14 -5.44
N LYS A 111 -27.38 -8.66 -6.67
CA LYS A 111 -27.59 -7.26 -7.10
C LYS A 111 -26.86 -6.23 -6.24
N HIS A 112 -25.63 -6.53 -5.77
CA HIS A 112 -24.85 -5.62 -4.95
C HIS A 112 -23.41 -5.44 -5.46
N ILE A 113 -22.79 -4.32 -5.05
CA ILE A 113 -21.40 -4.00 -5.34
C ILE A 113 -20.55 -4.32 -4.10
N PHE A 114 -19.42 -4.97 -4.33
CA PHE A 114 -18.44 -5.29 -3.28
C PHE A 114 -17.02 -5.04 -3.78
N ALA A 115 -16.09 -4.84 -2.86
CA ALA A 115 -14.67 -4.78 -3.20
C ALA A 115 -14.09 -6.19 -3.28
N GLU A 116 -13.06 -6.37 -4.09
CA GLU A 116 -12.26 -7.59 -4.11
C GLU A 116 -11.76 -7.97 -2.72
N GLN A 117 -11.37 -9.22 -2.55
CA GLN A 117 -10.81 -9.70 -1.30
C GLN A 117 -9.52 -8.93 -0.96
N GLN A 118 -9.41 -8.52 0.29
CA GLN A 118 -8.24 -7.80 0.76
C GLN A 118 -7.03 -8.72 0.87
N PRO A 119 -5.81 -8.18 0.64
CA PRO A 119 -4.59 -8.93 0.88
C PRO A 119 -4.51 -9.43 2.33
N SER A 120 -3.92 -10.60 2.54
CA SER A 120 -3.78 -11.23 3.87
C SER A 120 -3.00 -10.40 4.90
N TRP A 121 -2.15 -9.49 4.42
CA TRP A 121 -1.33 -8.59 5.25
C TRP A 121 -2.08 -7.31 5.68
N LEU A 122 -3.35 -7.16 5.32
CA LEU A 122 -4.16 -5.97 5.60
C LEU A 122 -5.52 -6.36 6.19
N ASN A 123 -5.80 -5.93 7.41
CA ASN A 123 -7.10 -6.14 8.04
C ASN A 123 -8.18 -5.23 7.42
N LYS A 124 -9.44 -5.70 7.51
CA LYS A 124 -10.58 -4.93 7.03
C LYS A 124 -10.64 -3.57 7.74
N TYR A 125 -10.75 -2.49 6.95
CA TYR A 125 -10.75 -1.10 7.43
C TYR A 125 -9.48 -0.60 8.11
N ALA A 126 -8.42 -1.42 8.24
CA ALA A 126 -7.17 -1.00 8.86
C ALA A 126 -6.45 0.08 8.02
N ARG A 127 -5.84 1.04 8.72
CA ARG A 127 -4.94 2.06 8.14
C ARG A 127 -3.47 1.64 8.20
N PHE A 128 -3.18 0.61 8.96
CA PHE A 128 -1.84 0.05 9.16
C PHE A 128 -1.81 -1.39 8.68
N SER A 129 -0.69 -1.81 8.10
CA SER A 129 -0.46 -3.23 7.79
C SER A 129 -0.32 -4.04 9.08
N ILE A 130 -0.56 -5.35 8.99
CA ILE A 130 -0.38 -6.27 10.13
C ILE A 130 1.04 -6.14 10.70
N SER A 131 2.07 -6.10 9.84
CA SER A 131 3.46 -5.94 10.29
C SER A 131 3.74 -4.60 10.98
N CYS A 132 3.01 -3.54 10.62
CA CYS A 132 3.10 -2.25 11.31
C CYS A 132 2.43 -2.32 12.69
N ILE A 133 1.26 -2.97 12.79
CA ILE A 133 0.55 -3.21 14.05
C ILE A 133 1.40 -4.07 15.00
N GLU A 134 2.02 -5.12 14.50
CA GLU A 134 2.94 -5.95 15.30
C GLU A 134 4.11 -5.16 15.87
N LEU A 135 4.71 -4.25 15.07
CA LEU A 135 5.75 -3.35 15.56
C LEU A 135 5.23 -2.46 16.68
N MET A 136 4.04 -1.87 16.50
CA MET A 136 3.39 -1.03 17.52
C MET A 136 3.17 -1.80 18.82
N ASN A 137 2.64 -3.02 18.74
CA ASN A 137 2.38 -3.89 19.88
C ASN A 137 3.67 -4.28 20.61
N ARG A 138 4.72 -4.67 19.87
CA ARG A 138 6.02 -5.01 20.46
C ARG A 138 6.65 -3.83 21.24
N LEU A 139 6.51 -2.61 20.74
CA LEU A 139 6.98 -1.41 21.44
C LEU A 139 6.12 -1.15 22.67
N HIS A 140 4.80 -1.27 22.55
CA HIS A 140 3.87 -1.02 23.64
C HIS A 140 4.05 -1.98 24.83
N LEU A 141 4.40 -3.25 24.57
CA LEU A 141 4.70 -4.23 25.63
C LEU A 141 5.94 -3.88 26.47
N ARG A 142 6.82 -3.00 25.99
CA ARG A 142 8.08 -2.65 26.63
C ARG A 142 8.14 -1.23 27.18
N MET A 143 7.19 -0.38 26.82
CA MET A 143 7.17 1.03 27.20
C MET A 143 5.76 1.60 27.24
N SER A 144 5.60 2.78 27.84
CA SER A 144 4.30 3.45 27.90
C SER A 144 3.78 3.82 26.52
N SER A 145 2.45 3.97 26.37
CA SER A 145 1.80 4.39 25.12
C SER A 145 2.29 5.76 24.63
N VAL A 146 2.61 6.67 25.53
CA VAL A 146 3.18 7.99 25.21
C VAL A 146 4.58 7.85 24.60
N SER A 147 5.46 7.06 25.23
CA SER A 147 6.81 6.79 24.73
C SER A 147 6.76 6.05 23.38
N THR A 148 5.89 5.05 23.27
CA THR A 148 5.65 4.32 22.02
C THR A 148 5.24 5.26 20.89
N SER A 149 4.24 6.13 21.11
CA SER A 149 3.78 7.07 20.10
C SER A 149 4.85 8.08 19.69
N SER A 150 5.71 8.52 20.65
CA SER A 150 6.84 9.41 20.36
C SER A 150 7.87 8.75 19.45
N ILE A 151 8.24 7.50 19.73
CA ILE A 151 9.18 6.73 18.90
C ILE A 151 8.60 6.49 17.50
N LEU A 152 7.34 6.05 17.41
CA LEU A 152 6.68 5.80 16.14
C LEU A 152 6.61 7.05 15.26
N ARG A 153 6.33 8.23 15.85
CA ARG A 153 6.36 9.50 15.11
C ARG A 153 7.76 9.82 14.57
N LYS A 154 8.83 9.57 15.34
CA LYS A 154 10.21 9.71 14.85
C LYS A 154 10.52 8.78 13.69
N MET A 155 9.88 7.60 13.65
CA MET A 155 9.94 6.65 12.53
C MET A 155 8.99 7.00 11.38
N GLY A 156 8.28 8.13 11.44
CA GLY A 156 7.34 8.59 10.40
C GLY A 156 5.94 7.96 10.48
N ILE A 157 5.60 7.21 11.55
CA ILE A 157 4.26 6.65 11.75
C ILE A 157 3.45 7.64 12.57
N ALA A 158 2.47 8.32 11.94
CA ALA A 158 1.56 9.22 12.63
C ALA A 158 0.53 8.41 13.45
N CYS A 159 0.75 8.31 14.75
CA CYS A 159 -0.18 7.71 15.70
C CYS A 159 -0.27 8.54 16.97
N CYS A 160 -1.43 8.46 17.64
CA CYS A 160 -1.61 8.99 18.99
C CYS A 160 -1.47 7.87 20.02
N PRO A 161 -1.28 8.17 21.32
CA PRO A 161 -1.18 7.14 22.36
C PRO A 161 -2.37 6.18 22.40
N ASN A 162 -3.60 6.69 22.18
CA ASN A 162 -4.81 5.86 22.14
C ASN A 162 -4.82 4.87 20.96
N THR A 163 -4.22 5.22 19.84
CA THR A 163 -4.08 4.30 18.69
C THR A 163 -3.17 3.10 19.04
N CYS A 164 -2.17 3.32 19.90
CA CYS A 164 -1.25 2.25 20.33
C CYS A 164 -1.90 1.24 21.30
N ILE A 165 -3.00 1.62 21.96
CA ILE A 165 -3.69 0.77 22.95
C ILE A 165 -4.77 -0.09 22.29
N ASN A 166 -5.39 0.38 21.20
CA ASN A 166 -6.58 -0.23 20.58
C ASN A 166 -6.25 -1.19 19.43
N HIS A 167 -5.05 -1.66 19.34
CA HIS A 167 -4.57 -2.68 18.42
C HIS A 167 -3.93 -3.84 19.20
#